data_0950fd264007d21a6ac4c9349db2f42d
#
_entry.id   0950fd264007d21a6ac4c9349db2f42d
#
_cell.length_a   1.000
_cell.length_b   1.000
_cell.length_c   1.000
_cell.angle_alpha   90.00
_cell.angle_beta   90.00
_cell.angle_gamma   90.00
#
_symmetry.space_group_name_H-M   'P 1'
#
loop_
_entity.id
_entity.type
_entity.pdbx_description
1 polymer ?
#
loop_
_entity_poly.entity_id
_entity_poly.type
_entity_poly.pdbx_seq_one_letter_code
_entity_poly.pdbx_strand_id
1 'polypeptide(L)'
;MLYAGKSPDGSHLLKSARYLLKELPVRIAHRIKSIRNLPFIMGCNPTLLQVHELYIRAFQKLSEFPPIKNSEVEGQYCRLLQQLLDDHKDVVTLLAEGFRESRRHVKDEAVIRQFLDKTLTSRLGMRMLATHHLALHEDRPDFVGIICTRLSPKKIIEKWVDFARRLCEHKYGNAPRVRISGHVAARFPYIPMPLDYILPELLKNAMRATMESHLDTPYNVPDIVVTIANNDVDFIIRISDRGGGIPHKHLDKVMDYHFTTVESSTQELPNNTILGNMVDMVNSGQSNPMHGFGFGLPTSHAYSEYLGGSLVVQSLQGIGTDIYLRLRHIDGKEESFRI
;
A
#
# COMPACT_ATOMS: atom_id res chain seq x y z
N MET A 1 -7.31 13.19 -13.65
CA MET A 1 -6.07 13.57 -12.94
C MET A 1 -5.04 14.26 -13.82
N LEU A 2 -4.54 13.68 -14.89
CA LEU A 2 -3.52 14.30 -15.78
C LEU A 2 -3.91 15.67 -16.36
N TYR A 3 -5.19 15.90 -16.65
CA TYR A 3 -5.70 17.15 -17.24
C TYR A 3 -6.00 18.24 -16.20
N ALA A 4 -6.04 17.92 -14.91
CA ALA A 4 -6.41 18.87 -13.86
C ALA A 4 -5.28 19.86 -13.49
N GLY A 5 -4.05 19.64 -13.93
CA GLY A 5 -2.86 20.34 -13.43
C GLY A 5 -2.30 21.49 -14.27
N LYS A 6 -3.03 22.01 -15.27
CA LYS A 6 -2.42 22.95 -16.25
C LYS A 6 -3.19 24.25 -16.52
N SER A 7 -4.10 24.67 -15.65
CA SER A 7 -4.74 25.97 -15.82
C SER A 7 -3.93 27.08 -15.12
N PRO A 8 -3.47 28.12 -15.82
CA PRO A 8 -2.69 29.21 -15.21
C PRO A 8 -3.49 30.07 -14.23
N ASP A 9 -4.81 29.99 -14.25
CA ASP A 9 -5.75 30.77 -13.42
C ASP A 9 -6.19 30.08 -12.11
N GLY A 10 -5.63 28.91 -11.78
CA GLY A 10 -5.99 28.18 -10.55
C GLY A 10 -7.41 27.58 -10.52
N SER A 11 -8.18 27.71 -11.60
CA SER A 11 -9.56 27.21 -11.67
C SER A 11 -9.66 25.69 -11.51
N HIS A 12 -8.61 24.97 -11.85
CA HIS A 12 -8.50 23.51 -11.70
C HIS A 12 -8.52 23.08 -10.22
N LEU A 13 -7.94 23.87 -9.30
CA LEU A 13 -7.96 23.60 -7.86
C LEU A 13 -9.37 23.64 -7.31
N LEU A 14 -10.14 24.68 -7.65
CA LEU A 14 -11.54 24.80 -7.22
C LEU A 14 -12.42 23.67 -7.79
N LYS A 15 -12.19 23.28 -9.05
CA LYS A 15 -12.91 22.15 -9.67
C LYS A 15 -12.56 20.82 -8.97
N SER A 16 -11.29 20.57 -8.69
CA SER A 16 -10.82 19.40 -7.96
C SER A 16 -11.41 19.34 -6.55
N ALA A 17 -11.34 20.42 -5.80
CA ALA A 17 -11.90 20.50 -4.46
C ALA A 17 -13.41 20.25 -4.42
N ARG A 18 -14.17 20.87 -5.35
CA ARG A 18 -15.63 20.65 -5.47
C ARG A 18 -15.97 19.20 -5.84
N TYR A 19 -15.17 18.58 -6.67
CA TYR A 19 -15.33 17.16 -6.99
C TYR A 19 -15.12 16.30 -5.74
N LEU A 20 -14.03 16.51 -5.01
CA LEU A 20 -13.72 15.77 -3.80
C LEU A 20 -14.76 15.96 -2.70
N LEU A 21 -15.25 17.18 -2.52
CA LEU A 21 -16.30 17.47 -1.53
C LEU A 21 -17.59 16.66 -1.76
N LYS A 22 -17.88 16.30 -3.02
CA LYS A 22 -19.03 15.46 -3.37
C LYS A 22 -18.68 13.96 -3.30
N GLU A 23 -17.51 13.58 -3.75
CA GLU A 23 -17.12 12.19 -3.96
C GLU A 23 -16.69 11.49 -2.68
N LEU A 24 -15.88 12.15 -1.82
CA LEU A 24 -15.34 11.53 -0.62
C LEU A 24 -16.41 11.10 0.39
N PRO A 25 -17.45 11.91 0.69
CA PRO A 25 -18.53 11.48 1.60
C PRO A 25 -19.23 10.21 1.11
N VAL A 26 -19.47 10.08 -0.19
CA VAL A 26 -20.11 8.89 -0.78
C VAL A 26 -19.25 7.65 -0.56
N ARG A 27 -17.95 7.74 -0.85
CA ARG A 27 -17.00 6.62 -0.66
C ARG A 27 -16.89 6.22 0.82
N ILE A 28 -16.84 7.21 1.71
CA ILE A 28 -16.81 6.98 3.16
C ILE A 28 -18.10 6.31 3.64
N ALA A 29 -19.28 6.76 3.17
CA ALA A 29 -20.56 6.14 3.50
C ALA A 29 -20.61 4.66 3.10
N HIS A 30 -20.06 4.30 1.95
CA HIS A 30 -19.93 2.90 1.53
C HIS A 30 -19.04 2.09 2.50
N ARG A 31 -17.96 2.68 3.06
CA ARG A 31 -17.12 1.99 4.07
C ARG A 31 -17.85 1.84 5.39
N ILE A 32 -18.54 2.88 5.86
CA ILE A 32 -19.38 2.80 7.06
C ILE A 32 -20.42 1.68 6.91
N LYS A 33 -21.13 1.62 5.78
CA LYS A 33 -22.07 0.54 5.48
C LYS A 33 -21.41 -0.83 5.48
N SER A 34 -20.22 -0.96 4.89
CA SER A 34 -19.48 -2.23 4.85
C SER A 34 -19.08 -2.71 6.24
N ILE A 35 -18.61 -1.81 7.12
CA ILE A 35 -18.25 -2.13 8.51
C ILE A 35 -19.49 -2.59 9.29
N ARG A 36 -20.63 -1.92 9.12
CA ARG A 36 -21.90 -2.29 9.76
C ARG A 36 -22.44 -3.66 9.31
N ASN A 37 -22.08 -4.10 8.11
CA ASN A 37 -22.47 -5.39 7.57
C ASN A 37 -21.57 -6.55 8.01
N LEU A 38 -20.52 -6.30 8.79
CA LEU A 38 -19.69 -7.35 9.38
C LEU A 38 -20.50 -8.19 10.37
N PRO A 39 -20.13 -9.47 10.56
CA PRO A 39 -20.73 -10.32 11.59
C PRO A 39 -20.73 -9.63 12.97
N PHE A 40 -21.80 -9.78 13.72
CA PHE A 40 -22.03 -9.10 15.01
C PHE A 40 -20.82 -9.16 15.95
N ILE A 41 -20.18 -10.33 16.05
CA ILE A 41 -19.01 -10.53 16.91
C ILE A 41 -17.82 -9.64 16.53
N MET A 42 -17.64 -9.36 15.24
CA MET A 42 -16.62 -8.43 14.75
C MET A 42 -17.03 -6.98 15.01
N GLY A 43 -18.32 -6.69 14.87
CA GLY A 43 -18.87 -5.37 15.15
C GLY A 43 -18.79 -4.96 16.64
N CYS A 44 -18.59 -5.92 17.56
CA CYS A 44 -18.36 -5.67 18.99
C CYS A 44 -16.88 -5.50 19.35
N ASN A 45 -15.95 -5.73 18.43
CA ASN A 45 -14.52 -5.58 18.72
C ASN A 45 -14.16 -4.10 18.90
N PRO A 46 -13.54 -3.69 20.03
CA PRO A 46 -13.24 -2.28 20.32
C PRO A 46 -12.37 -1.60 19.24
N THR A 47 -11.39 -2.33 18.71
CA THR A 47 -10.47 -1.83 17.68
C THR A 47 -11.19 -1.57 16.35
N LEU A 48 -12.11 -2.46 15.96
CA LEU A 48 -12.94 -2.27 14.77
C LEU A 48 -13.98 -1.17 14.97
N LEU A 49 -14.53 -1.01 16.18
CA LEU A 49 -15.39 0.12 16.53
C LEU A 49 -14.64 1.46 16.43
N GLN A 50 -13.39 1.51 16.86
CA GLN A 50 -12.54 2.70 16.70
C GLN A 50 -12.38 3.08 15.21
N VAL A 51 -12.16 2.12 14.33
CA VAL A 51 -12.11 2.35 12.88
C VAL A 51 -13.45 2.88 12.36
N HIS A 52 -14.55 2.28 12.79
CA HIS A 52 -15.91 2.74 12.42
C HIS A 52 -16.15 4.19 12.84
N GLU A 53 -15.78 4.55 14.06
CA GLU A 53 -15.87 5.92 14.58
C GLU A 53 -15.04 6.93 13.75
N LEU A 54 -13.81 6.56 13.34
CA LEU A 54 -12.98 7.40 12.48
C LEU A 54 -13.71 7.71 11.16
N TYR A 55 -14.30 6.70 10.52
CA TYR A 55 -15.06 6.90 9.28
C TYR A 55 -16.34 7.74 9.49
N ILE A 56 -17.06 7.57 10.59
CA ILE A 56 -18.24 8.40 10.90
C ILE A 56 -17.85 9.87 11.08
N ARG A 57 -16.80 10.15 11.86
CA ARG A 57 -16.31 11.52 12.07
C ARG A 57 -15.84 12.17 10.77
N ALA A 58 -15.14 11.41 9.91
CA ALA A 58 -14.75 11.90 8.60
C ALA A 58 -15.95 12.22 7.71
N PHE A 59 -16.96 11.36 7.71
CA PHE A 59 -18.21 11.59 6.98
C PHE A 59 -18.92 12.86 7.44
N GLN A 60 -19.05 13.06 8.74
CA GLN A 60 -19.68 14.25 9.32
C GLN A 60 -18.94 15.53 8.93
N LYS A 61 -17.60 15.58 9.18
CA LYS A 61 -16.77 16.74 8.85
C LYS A 61 -16.84 17.13 7.36
N LEU A 62 -16.87 16.15 6.46
CA LEU A 62 -16.94 16.40 5.01
C LEU A 62 -18.35 16.79 4.57
N SER A 63 -19.41 16.20 5.16
CA SER A 63 -20.81 16.48 4.80
C SER A 63 -21.28 17.85 5.30
N GLU A 64 -20.76 18.30 6.44
CA GLU A 64 -21.06 19.60 7.05
C GLU A 64 -20.20 20.74 6.46
N PHE A 65 -19.19 20.41 5.65
CA PHE A 65 -18.30 21.43 5.08
C PHE A 65 -19.05 22.32 4.08
N PRO A 66 -18.87 23.65 4.17
CA PRO A 66 -19.59 24.60 3.30
C PRO A 66 -19.19 24.45 1.82
N PRO A 67 -20.07 24.83 0.87
CA PRO A 67 -19.76 24.81 -0.56
C PRO A 67 -18.52 25.66 -0.90
N ILE A 68 -17.59 25.08 -1.67
CA ILE A 68 -16.33 25.73 -2.04
C ILE A 68 -16.59 26.74 -3.16
N LYS A 69 -16.60 28.04 -2.81
CA LYS A 69 -16.87 29.15 -3.75
C LYS A 69 -15.60 29.86 -4.21
N ASN A 70 -14.62 30.00 -3.34
CA ASN A 70 -13.39 30.75 -3.54
C ASN A 70 -12.16 30.01 -3.01
N SER A 71 -10.96 30.57 -3.25
CA SER A 71 -9.69 29.99 -2.84
C SER A 71 -9.50 29.96 -1.32
N GLU A 72 -10.12 30.86 -0.56
CA GLU A 72 -10.03 30.87 0.92
C GLU A 72 -10.72 29.65 1.52
N VAL A 73 -11.96 29.36 1.08
CA VAL A 73 -12.70 28.16 1.51
C VAL A 73 -12.02 26.87 1.03
N GLU A 74 -11.42 26.91 -0.16
CA GLU A 74 -10.63 25.81 -0.68
C GLU A 74 -9.40 25.53 0.20
N GLY A 75 -8.68 26.57 0.64
CA GLY A 75 -7.57 26.43 1.60
C GLY A 75 -8.01 25.85 2.95
N GLN A 76 -9.22 26.17 3.43
CA GLN A 76 -9.81 25.53 4.63
C GLN A 76 -10.09 24.05 4.37
N TYR A 77 -10.58 23.72 3.18
CA TYR A 77 -10.81 22.34 2.77
C TYR A 77 -9.52 21.51 2.69
N CYS A 78 -8.43 22.09 2.19
CA CYS A 78 -7.10 21.46 2.19
C CYS A 78 -6.62 21.12 3.60
N ARG A 79 -6.82 22.02 4.57
CA ARG A 79 -6.50 21.73 5.98
C ARG A 79 -7.34 20.59 6.55
N LEU A 80 -8.62 20.56 6.22
CA LEU A 80 -9.49 19.44 6.61
C LEU A 80 -9.02 18.12 6.00
N LEU A 81 -8.69 18.09 4.70
CA LEU A 81 -8.17 16.89 4.04
C LEU A 81 -6.88 16.39 4.67
N GLN A 82 -5.93 17.29 4.98
CA GLN A 82 -4.69 16.94 5.65
C GLN A 82 -4.97 16.31 7.02
N GLN A 83 -5.82 16.94 7.83
CA GLN A 83 -6.22 16.40 9.13
C GLN A 83 -6.85 15.01 9.00
N LEU A 84 -7.75 14.79 8.02
CA LEU A 84 -8.38 13.49 7.81
C LEU A 84 -7.37 12.42 7.37
N LEU A 85 -6.39 12.78 6.54
CA LEU A 85 -5.31 11.87 6.15
C LEU A 85 -4.46 11.44 7.36
N ASP A 86 -4.20 12.37 8.28
CA ASP A 86 -3.43 12.12 9.50
C ASP A 86 -4.25 11.30 10.51
N ASP A 87 -5.52 11.65 10.73
CA ASP A 87 -6.45 10.91 11.61
C ASP A 87 -6.58 9.43 11.18
N HIS A 88 -6.50 9.15 9.86
CA HIS A 88 -6.68 7.81 9.28
C HIS A 88 -5.37 7.07 8.98
N LYS A 89 -4.21 7.58 9.44
CA LYS A 89 -2.93 6.93 9.14
C LYS A 89 -2.87 5.49 9.64
N ASP A 90 -3.40 5.20 10.82
CA ASP A 90 -3.28 3.94 11.55
C ASP A 90 -4.40 2.92 11.24
N VAL A 91 -5.35 3.27 10.38
CA VAL A 91 -6.53 2.42 10.07
C VAL A 91 -6.16 1.02 9.63
N VAL A 92 -5.09 0.84 8.85
CA VAL A 92 -4.70 -0.51 8.39
C VAL A 92 -4.17 -1.36 9.53
N THR A 93 -3.40 -0.77 10.44
CA THR A 93 -2.92 -1.46 11.65
C THR A 93 -4.08 -1.85 12.56
N LEU A 94 -5.00 -0.91 12.81
CA LEU A 94 -6.20 -1.16 13.61
C LEU A 94 -7.06 -2.28 12.99
N LEU A 95 -7.23 -2.29 11.66
CA LEU A 95 -7.91 -3.38 10.96
C LEU A 95 -7.18 -4.71 11.18
N ALA A 96 -5.85 -4.74 11.01
CA ALA A 96 -5.07 -5.95 11.19
C ALA A 96 -5.19 -6.51 12.63
N GLU A 97 -5.13 -5.65 13.64
CA GLU A 97 -5.29 -6.01 15.04
C GLU A 97 -6.71 -6.52 15.34
N GLY A 98 -7.73 -5.75 14.99
CA GLY A 98 -9.12 -6.09 15.26
C GLY A 98 -9.57 -7.39 14.57
N PHE A 99 -9.14 -7.62 13.33
CA PHE A 99 -9.42 -8.86 12.62
C PHE A 99 -8.64 -10.05 13.21
N ARG A 100 -7.38 -9.86 13.63
CA ARG A 100 -6.60 -10.91 14.32
C ARG A 100 -7.28 -11.36 15.61
N GLU A 101 -7.76 -10.43 16.43
CA GLU A 101 -8.49 -10.72 17.66
C GLU A 101 -9.80 -11.45 17.40
N SER A 102 -10.53 -11.05 16.35
CA SER A 102 -11.85 -11.57 16.01
C SER A 102 -11.80 -12.89 15.22
N ARG A 103 -10.65 -13.26 14.63
CA ARG A 103 -10.50 -14.42 13.73
C ARG A 103 -10.95 -15.75 14.38
N ARG A 104 -10.75 -15.92 15.68
CA ARG A 104 -11.14 -17.15 16.39
C ARG A 104 -12.66 -17.41 16.37
N HIS A 105 -13.44 -16.37 16.11
CA HIS A 105 -14.90 -16.40 16.16
C HIS A 105 -15.55 -16.38 14.76
N VAL A 106 -14.78 -16.14 13.71
CA VAL A 106 -15.29 -16.06 12.34
C VAL A 106 -14.66 -17.15 11.49
N LYS A 107 -15.49 -18.11 11.07
CA LYS A 107 -15.04 -19.27 10.28
C LYS A 107 -14.95 -18.99 8.78
N ASP A 108 -15.62 -17.94 8.30
CA ASP A 108 -15.68 -17.62 6.87
C ASP A 108 -14.56 -16.63 6.50
N GLU A 109 -13.43 -17.18 6.09
CA GLU A 109 -12.26 -16.39 5.65
C GLU A 109 -12.55 -15.62 4.34
N ALA A 110 -13.48 -16.08 3.51
CA ALA A 110 -13.82 -15.41 2.26
C ALA A 110 -14.52 -14.06 2.51
N VAL A 111 -15.39 -13.98 3.53
CA VAL A 111 -16.05 -12.72 3.93
C VAL A 111 -15.01 -11.71 4.44
N ILE A 112 -14.06 -12.17 5.26
CA ILE A 112 -12.97 -11.34 5.77
C ILE A 112 -12.13 -10.79 4.62
N ARG A 113 -11.69 -11.66 3.72
CA ARG A 113 -10.87 -11.29 2.56
C ARG A 113 -11.60 -10.27 1.69
N GLN A 114 -12.85 -10.54 1.31
CA GLN A 114 -13.65 -9.63 0.49
C GLN A 114 -13.83 -8.25 1.14
N PHE A 115 -14.06 -8.22 2.46
CA PHE A 115 -14.20 -6.97 3.21
C PHE A 115 -12.87 -6.19 3.22
N LEU A 116 -11.76 -6.86 3.53
CA LEU A 116 -10.44 -6.23 3.62
C LEU A 116 -9.98 -5.72 2.25
N ASP A 117 -10.10 -6.53 1.19
CA ASP A 117 -9.75 -6.11 -0.18
C ASP A 117 -10.51 -4.84 -0.57
N LYS A 118 -11.84 -4.82 -0.39
CA LYS A 118 -12.67 -3.64 -0.69
C LYS A 118 -12.34 -2.44 0.18
N THR A 119 -12.04 -2.65 1.46
CA THR A 119 -11.75 -1.55 2.39
C THR A 119 -10.38 -0.96 2.12
N LEU A 120 -9.37 -1.78 1.91
CA LEU A 120 -8.00 -1.33 1.67
C LEU A 120 -7.85 -0.65 0.31
N THR A 121 -8.47 -1.18 -0.75
CA THR A 121 -8.44 -0.56 -2.08
C THR A 121 -9.22 0.75 -2.12
N SER A 122 -10.41 0.81 -1.51
CA SER A 122 -11.15 2.06 -1.37
C SER A 122 -10.38 3.12 -0.57
N ARG A 123 -9.72 2.71 0.51
CA ARG A 123 -8.84 3.59 1.29
C ARG A 123 -7.68 4.12 0.44
N LEU A 124 -7.02 3.26 -0.32
CA LEU A 124 -5.96 3.68 -1.25
C LEU A 124 -6.49 4.75 -2.23
N GLY A 125 -7.62 4.50 -2.89
CA GLY A 125 -8.23 5.43 -3.83
C GLY A 125 -8.58 6.78 -3.20
N MET A 126 -9.19 6.79 -2.00
CA MET A 126 -9.50 8.03 -1.28
C MET A 126 -8.23 8.82 -0.89
N ARG A 127 -7.19 8.13 -0.40
CA ARG A 127 -5.89 8.76 -0.10
C ARG A 127 -5.22 9.33 -1.35
N MET A 128 -5.23 8.59 -2.45
CA MET A 128 -4.68 9.07 -3.72
C MET A 128 -5.38 10.34 -4.20
N LEU A 129 -6.70 10.38 -4.14
CA LEU A 129 -7.49 11.56 -4.53
C LEU A 129 -7.19 12.77 -3.64
N ALA A 130 -7.23 12.58 -2.31
CA ALA A 130 -6.96 13.65 -1.35
C ALA A 130 -5.52 14.17 -1.47
N THR A 131 -4.53 13.26 -1.48
CA THR A 131 -3.11 13.64 -1.63
C THR A 131 -2.83 14.27 -2.98
N HIS A 132 -3.50 13.82 -4.07
CA HIS A 132 -3.37 14.45 -5.37
C HIS A 132 -3.81 15.91 -5.34
N HIS A 133 -4.99 16.19 -4.75
CA HIS A 133 -5.48 17.56 -4.63
C HIS A 133 -4.52 18.44 -3.82
N LEU A 134 -4.04 17.95 -2.67
CA LEU A 134 -3.07 18.68 -1.87
C LEU A 134 -1.76 18.96 -2.64
N ALA A 135 -1.25 17.97 -3.36
CA ALA A 135 -0.02 18.08 -4.14
C ALA A 135 -0.15 18.96 -5.40
N LEU A 136 -1.37 19.28 -5.86
CA LEU A 136 -1.58 20.23 -6.96
C LEU A 136 -1.20 21.66 -6.60
N HIS A 137 -1.12 22.00 -5.31
CA HIS A 137 -0.64 23.29 -4.82
C HIS A 137 0.89 23.45 -4.89
N GLU A 138 1.61 22.34 -5.05
CA GLU A 138 3.06 22.33 -5.13
C GLU A 138 3.51 22.30 -6.58
N ASP A 139 4.35 23.27 -6.97
CA ASP A 139 5.02 23.23 -8.27
C ASP A 139 6.30 22.37 -8.14
N ARG A 140 6.15 21.08 -8.40
CA ARG A 140 7.26 20.11 -8.33
C ARG A 140 7.68 19.71 -9.75
N PRO A 141 8.99 19.81 -10.09
CA PRO A 141 9.47 19.38 -11.39
C PRO A 141 9.14 17.90 -11.62
N ASP A 142 8.75 17.57 -12.84
CA ASP A 142 8.34 16.22 -13.26
C ASP A 142 7.09 15.65 -12.53
N PHE A 143 6.29 16.49 -11.84
CA PHE A 143 5.07 16.04 -11.18
C PHE A 143 3.84 16.86 -11.60
N VAL A 144 2.69 16.21 -11.65
CA VAL A 144 1.36 16.81 -11.69
C VAL A 144 0.57 16.24 -10.53
N GLY A 145 0.48 16.98 -9.44
CA GLY A 145 -0.01 16.42 -8.18
C GLY A 145 0.84 15.22 -7.73
N ILE A 146 0.23 14.04 -7.56
CA ILE A 146 0.94 12.80 -7.20
C ILE A 146 1.49 12.01 -8.39
N ILE A 147 1.22 12.46 -9.63
CA ILE A 147 1.66 11.75 -10.84
C ILE A 147 3.05 12.22 -11.21
N CYS A 148 4.02 11.30 -11.17
CA CYS A 148 5.35 11.54 -11.71
C CYS A 148 5.31 11.32 -13.23
N THR A 149 5.63 12.38 -14.02
CA THR A 149 5.57 12.33 -15.49
C THR A 149 6.71 11.53 -16.11
N ARG A 150 7.79 11.29 -15.35
CA ARG A 150 8.99 10.58 -15.78
C ARG A 150 9.48 9.60 -14.70
N LEU A 151 8.57 8.77 -14.18
CA LEU A 151 8.91 7.77 -13.17
C LEU A 151 9.98 6.81 -13.70
N SER A 152 11.02 6.59 -12.91
CA SER A 152 12.02 5.55 -13.13
C SER A 152 11.74 4.38 -12.21
N PRO A 153 11.29 3.21 -12.71
CA PRO A 153 11.13 2.03 -11.89
C PRO A 153 12.41 1.65 -11.14
N LYS A 154 13.57 1.76 -11.81
CA LYS A 154 14.87 1.49 -11.18
C LYS A 154 15.08 2.33 -9.92
N LYS A 155 14.88 3.65 -9.99
CA LYS A 155 15.12 4.55 -8.84
C LYS A 155 14.20 4.25 -7.66
N ILE A 156 12.93 3.93 -7.93
CA ILE A 156 11.99 3.60 -6.86
C ILE A 156 12.33 2.24 -6.23
N ILE A 157 12.77 1.26 -7.03
CA ILE A 157 13.24 -0.03 -6.52
C ILE A 157 14.50 0.16 -5.66
N GLU A 158 15.50 0.92 -6.12
CA GLU A 158 16.73 1.21 -5.37
C GLU A 158 16.43 1.84 -4.01
N LYS A 159 15.52 2.83 -3.96
CA LYS A 159 15.06 3.45 -2.71
C LYS A 159 14.55 2.39 -1.70
N TRP A 160 13.71 1.46 -2.16
CA TRP A 160 13.09 0.48 -1.27
C TRP A 160 14.01 -0.72 -0.98
N VAL A 161 14.96 -1.03 -1.86
CA VAL A 161 16.04 -1.96 -1.58
C VAL A 161 16.91 -1.45 -0.43
N ASP A 162 17.29 -0.17 -0.44
CA ASP A 162 18.08 0.42 0.64
C ASP A 162 17.33 0.42 1.97
N PHE A 163 16.03 0.67 1.95
CA PHE A 163 15.19 0.58 3.14
C PHE A 163 15.10 -0.86 3.67
N ALA A 164 14.74 -1.83 2.83
CA ALA A 164 14.60 -3.23 3.23
C ALA A 164 15.93 -3.82 3.70
N ARG A 165 17.07 -3.42 3.08
CA ARG A 165 18.42 -3.82 3.49
C ARG A 165 18.73 -3.39 4.91
N ARG A 166 18.49 -2.11 5.27
CA ARG A 166 18.73 -1.62 6.63
C ARG A 166 17.95 -2.42 7.68
N LEU A 167 16.68 -2.76 7.40
CA LEU A 167 15.87 -3.58 8.29
C LEU A 167 16.43 -4.99 8.42
N CYS A 168 16.88 -5.57 7.29
CA CYS A 168 17.46 -6.90 7.24
C CYS A 168 18.79 -6.96 8.01
N GLU A 169 19.68 -6.00 7.78
CA GLU A 169 20.96 -5.86 8.48
C GLU A 169 20.76 -5.67 10.00
N HIS A 170 19.77 -4.85 10.40
CA HIS A 170 19.45 -4.67 11.81
C HIS A 170 19.03 -5.98 12.50
N LYS A 171 18.28 -6.83 11.79
CA LYS A 171 17.76 -8.07 12.36
C LYS A 171 18.73 -9.24 12.29
N TYR A 172 19.40 -9.42 11.13
CA TYR A 172 20.22 -10.61 10.83
C TYR A 172 21.72 -10.33 10.83
N GLY A 173 22.13 -9.07 11.03
CA GLY A 173 23.53 -8.65 10.94
C GLY A 173 24.09 -8.55 9.52
N ASN A 174 23.32 -8.98 8.51
CA ASN A 174 23.66 -8.92 7.10
C ASN A 174 22.38 -8.86 6.24
N ALA A 175 22.54 -8.59 4.94
CA ALA A 175 21.44 -8.61 3.97
C ALA A 175 21.93 -9.13 2.60
N PRO A 176 21.07 -9.84 1.83
CA PRO A 176 21.39 -10.27 0.49
C PRO A 176 21.58 -9.06 -0.43
N ARG A 177 22.52 -9.17 -1.37
CA ARG A 177 22.69 -8.18 -2.43
C ARG A 177 21.50 -8.25 -3.39
N VAL A 178 21.05 -7.08 -3.88
CA VAL A 178 20.00 -7.00 -4.89
C VAL A 178 20.59 -6.53 -6.21
N ARG A 179 20.39 -7.31 -7.26
CA ARG A 179 20.77 -6.95 -8.65
C ARG A 179 19.54 -6.55 -9.42
N ILE A 180 19.60 -5.38 -10.07
CA ILE A 180 18.51 -4.85 -10.90
C ILE A 180 18.92 -4.97 -12.37
N SER A 181 18.07 -5.58 -13.20
CA SER A 181 18.33 -5.87 -14.61
C SER A 181 17.09 -5.57 -15.48
N GLY A 182 17.23 -5.76 -16.80
CA GLY A 182 16.16 -5.53 -17.78
C GLY A 182 16.09 -4.07 -18.25
N HIS A 183 14.89 -3.54 -18.42
CA HIS A 183 14.65 -2.19 -18.95
C HIS A 183 14.93 -1.09 -17.90
N VAL A 184 16.14 -1.05 -17.37
CA VAL A 184 16.55 -0.14 -16.28
C VAL A 184 16.50 1.35 -16.66
N ALA A 185 16.54 1.67 -17.96
CA ALA A 185 16.46 3.04 -18.47
C ALA A 185 15.02 3.52 -18.69
N ALA A 186 14.02 2.66 -18.48
CA ALA A 186 12.60 3.01 -18.68
C ALA A 186 12.18 4.24 -17.89
N ARG A 187 11.36 5.09 -18.52
CA ARG A 187 10.74 6.28 -17.93
C ARG A 187 9.34 6.42 -18.50
N PHE A 188 8.34 6.58 -17.64
CA PHE A 188 6.94 6.75 -18.04
C PHE A 188 6.14 7.48 -16.95
N PRO A 189 4.98 8.06 -17.28
CA PRO A 189 4.10 8.64 -16.29
C PRO A 189 3.49 7.55 -15.39
N TYR A 190 3.63 7.72 -14.07
CA TYR A 190 3.01 6.81 -13.10
C TYR A 190 2.81 7.46 -11.73
N ILE A 191 1.98 6.83 -10.88
CA ILE A 191 1.77 7.24 -9.48
C ILE A 191 2.69 6.42 -8.58
N PRO A 192 3.67 7.02 -7.89
CA PRO A 192 4.61 6.29 -7.03
C PRO A 192 3.94 5.65 -5.80
N MET A 193 2.91 6.29 -5.23
CA MET A 193 2.32 5.93 -3.93
C MET A 193 1.97 4.45 -3.76
N PRO A 194 1.30 3.75 -4.70
CA PRO A 194 1.06 2.31 -4.55
C PRO A 194 2.34 1.47 -4.57
N LEU A 195 3.33 1.87 -5.38
CA LEU A 195 4.63 1.20 -5.44
C LEU A 195 5.42 1.39 -4.14
N ASP A 196 5.26 2.55 -3.48
CA ASP A 196 5.86 2.83 -2.17
C ASP A 196 5.30 1.93 -1.05
N TYR A 197 4.13 1.30 -1.27
CA TYR A 197 3.61 0.25 -0.40
C TYR A 197 4.05 -1.16 -0.84
N ILE A 198 3.86 -1.49 -2.12
CA ILE A 198 4.04 -2.85 -2.63
C ILE A 198 5.51 -3.28 -2.58
N LEU A 199 6.42 -2.44 -3.08
CA LEU A 199 7.83 -2.81 -3.23
C LEU A 199 8.53 -3.13 -1.90
N PRO A 200 8.40 -2.32 -0.82
CA PRO A 200 9.03 -2.64 0.46
C PRO A 200 8.51 -3.95 1.05
N GLU A 201 7.22 -4.27 0.90
CA GLU A 201 6.66 -5.52 1.39
C GLU A 201 7.23 -6.74 0.65
N LEU A 202 7.31 -6.67 -0.68
CA LEU A 202 7.87 -7.75 -1.49
C LEU A 202 9.36 -7.94 -1.24
N LEU A 203 10.12 -6.85 -1.16
CA LEU A 203 11.57 -6.88 -0.91
C LEU A 203 11.90 -7.38 0.50
N LYS A 204 11.17 -6.96 1.52
CA LYS A 204 11.31 -7.50 2.89
C LYS A 204 11.08 -9.01 2.92
N ASN A 205 10.04 -9.49 2.26
CA ASN A 205 9.74 -10.92 2.20
C ASN A 205 10.84 -11.71 1.52
N ALA A 206 11.36 -11.24 0.37
CA ALA A 206 12.45 -11.87 -0.35
C ALA A 206 13.75 -11.88 0.47
N MET A 207 14.12 -10.75 1.10
CA MET A 207 15.32 -10.67 1.95
C MET A 207 15.22 -11.57 3.16
N ARG A 208 14.05 -11.57 3.84
CA ARG A 208 13.80 -12.42 4.99
C ARG A 208 13.94 -13.90 4.63
N ALA A 209 13.24 -14.36 3.60
CA ALA A 209 13.26 -15.75 3.17
C ALA A 209 14.69 -16.19 2.82
N THR A 210 15.44 -15.33 2.11
CA THR A 210 16.82 -15.61 1.73
C THR A 210 17.74 -15.71 2.94
N MET A 211 17.63 -14.82 3.92
CA MET A 211 18.44 -14.88 5.16
C MET A 211 18.05 -16.09 6.02
N GLU A 212 16.77 -16.35 6.22
CA GLU A 212 16.28 -17.48 7.03
C GLU A 212 16.67 -18.84 6.45
N SER A 213 16.80 -18.96 5.13
CA SER A 213 17.26 -20.18 4.46
C SER A 213 18.78 -20.37 4.46
N HIS A 214 19.55 -19.34 4.86
CA HIS A 214 21.03 -19.36 4.81
C HIS A 214 21.64 -18.98 6.16
N LEU A 215 20.96 -19.33 7.27
CA LEU A 215 21.45 -19.04 8.63
C LEU A 215 22.83 -19.70 8.91
N ASP A 216 23.09 -20.85 8.32
CA ASP A 216 24.37 -21.56 8.48
C ASP A 216 25.51 -20.92 7.67
N THR A 217 25.18 -20.08 6.68
CA THR A 217 26.15 -19.41 5.79
C THR A 217 25.85 -17.92 5.62
N PRO A 218 25.77 -17.12 6.72
CA PRO A 218 25.22 -15.77 6.71
C PRO A 218 26.05 -14.77 5.85
N TYR A 219 27.32 -15.10 5.56
CA TYR A 219 28.20 -14.26 4.73
C TYR A 219 28.22 -14.68 3.27
N ASN A 220 27.63 -15.83 2.90
CA ASN A 220 27.54 -16.33 1.54
C ASN A 220 26.08 -16.52 1.11
N VAL A 221 25.33 -15.43 1.18
CA VAL A 221 23.90 -15.41 0.87
C VAL A 221 23.71 -15.10 -0.62
N PRO A 222 22.87 -15.84 -1.35
CA PRO A 222 22.64 -15.60 -2.78
C PRO A 222 21.97 -14.25 -3.03
N ASP A 223 22.26 -13.65 -4.19
CA ASP A 223 21.68 -12.40 -4.63
C ASP A 223 20.18 -12.55 -4.91
N ILE A 224 19.40 -11.52 -4.56
CA ILE A 224 18.05 -11.33 -5.07
C ILE A 224 18.14 -10.63 -6.43
N VAL A 225 17.39 -11.10 -7.40
CA VAL A 225 17.38 -10.52 -8.75
C VAL A 225 16.04 -9.83 -8.99
N VAL A 226 16.10 -8.52 -9.29
CA VAL A 226 14.93 -7.73 -9.70
C VAL A 226 15.06 -7.44 -11.19
N THR A 227 14.07 -7.90 -11.97
CA THR A 227 14.03 -7.68 -13.42
C THR A 227 12.90 -6.75 -13.78
N ILE A 228 13.21 -5.69 -14.54
CA ILE A 228 12.22 -4.72 -15.05
C ILE A 228 11.96 -5.04 -16.51
N ALA A 229 10.71 -5.33 -16.87
CA ALA A 229 10.25 -5.41 -18.25
C ALA A 229 9.24 -4.27 -18.48
N ASN A 230 9.33 -3.61 -19.62
CA ASN A 230 8.46 -2.49 -19.98
C ASN A 230 8.08 -2.57 -21.46
N ASN A 231 6.79 -2.41 -21.74
CA ASN A 231 6.24 -2.30 -23.10
C ASN A 231 5.21 -1.15 -23.15
N ASP A 232 4.49 -1.01 -24.24
CA ASP A 232 3.55 0.10 -24.47
C ASP A 232 2.24 -0.02 -23.64
N VAL A 233 1.92 -1.20 -23.10
CA VAL A 233 0.68 -1.48 -22.36
C VAL A 233 0.91 -1.49 -20.86
N ASP A 234 1.99 -2.15 -20.44
CA ASP A 234 2.27 -2.40 -19.03
C ASP A 234 3.77 -2.45 -18.73
N PHE A 235 4.09 -2.50 -17.46
CA PHE A 235 5.42 -2.84 -16.98
C PHE A 235 5.33 -3.95 -15.92
N ILE A 236 6.37 -4.76 -15.86
CA ILE A 236 6.47 -5.90 -14.95
C ILE A 236 7.74 -5.73 -14.12
N ILE A 237 7.61 -5.92 -12.82
CA ILE A 237 8.73 -6.02 -11.89
C ILE A 237 8.73 -7.46 -11.37
N ARG A 238 9.73 -8.27 -11.75
CA ARG A 238 9.95 -9.61 -11.21
C ARG A 238 10.97 -9.51 -10.08
N ILE A 239 10.62 -10.03 -8.91
CA ILE A 239 11.53 -10.20 -7.77
C ILE A 239 11.77 -11.69 -7.58
N SER A 240 13.02 -12.14 -7.73
CA SER A 240 13.43 -13.54 -7.65
C SER A 240 14.39 -13.72 -6.49
N ASP A 241 13.99 -14.52 -5.50
CA ASP A 241 14.79 -14.88 -4.34
C ASP A 241 15.27 -16.34 -4.41
N ARG A 242 16.19 -16.68 -3.53
CA ARG A 242 16.70 -18.04 -3.30
C ARG A 242 16.47 -18.47 -1.85
N GLY A 243 15.32 -18.12 -1.30
CA GLY A 243 14.91 -18.34 0.08
C GLY A 243 14.30 -19.73 0.34
N GLY A 244 14.63 -20.74 -0.46
CA GLY A 244 14.15 -22.12 -0.28
C GLY A 244 12.69 -22.33 -0.72
N GLY A 245 12.01 -21.30 -1.21
CA GLY A 245 10.64 -21.37 -1.70
C GLY A 245 9.59 -21.56 -0.60
N ILE A 246 8.33 -21.57 -1.02
CA ILE A 246 7.17 -21.74 -0.16
C ILE A 246 6.74 -23.22 -0.19
N PRO A 247 6.57 -23.87 0.95
CA PRO A 247 6.05 -25.23 1.00
C PRO A 247 4.71 -25.35 0.30
N HIS A 248 4.53 -26.43 -0.48
CA HIS A 248 3.33 -26.63 -1.31
C HIS A 248 2.01 -26.50 -0.55
N LYS A 249 1.98 -27.01 0.70
CA LYS A 249 0.83 -26.92 1.61
C LYS A 249 0.42 -25.48 2.00
N HIS A 250 1.28 -24.48 1.72
CA HIS A 250 1.06 -23.08 2.07
C HIS A 250 0.80 -22.18 0.86
N LEU A 251 1.03 -22.68 -0.37
CA LEU A 251 0.89 -21.86 -1.60
C LEU A 251 -0.52 -21.26 -1.74
N ASP A 252 -1.57 -22.01 -1.45
CA ASP A 252 -2.95 -21.53 -1.53
C ASP A 252 -3.29 -20.48 -0.45
N LYS A 253 -2.50 -20.43 0.62
CA LYS A 253 -2.75 -19.58 1.79
C LYS A 253 -1.89 -18.33 1.84
N VAL A 254 -0.86 -18.20 1.01
CA VAL A 254 0.05 -17.05 1.07
C VAL A 254 -0.63 -15.72 0.76
N MET A 255 -1.79 -15.76 0.08
CA MET A 255 -2.63 -14.61 -0.23
C MET A 255 -3.72 -14.37 0.81
N ASP A 256 -3.80 -15.18 1.86
CA ASP A 256 -4.77 -14.96 2.93
C ASP A 256 -4.24 -13.94 3.93
N TYR A 257 -5.14 -13.06 4.39
CA TYR A 257 -4.79 -12.12 5.46
C TYR A 257 -4.46 -12.87 6.75
N HIS A 258 -3.52 -12.36 7.52
CA HIS A 258 -2.97 -12.98 8.73
C HIS A 258 -2.22 -14.30 8.53
N PHE A 259 -2.01 -14.74 7.30
CA PHE A 259 -1.14 -15.86 7.07
C PHE A 259 0.32 -15.42 7.27
N THR A 260 1.03 -16.10 8.15
CA THR A 260 2.45 -15.93 8.39
C THR A 260 3.10 -17.25 8.68
N THR A 261 4.28 -17.47 8.15
CA THR A 261 5.12 -18.63 8.45
C THR A 261 6.00 -18.42 9.68
N VAL A 262 5.94 -17.23 10.27
CA VAL A 262 6.67 -16.90 11.49
C VAL A 262 5.90 -17.44 12.68
N GLU A 263 6.51 -18.35 13.44
CA GLU A 263 6.01 -18.74 14.74
C GLU A 263 5.92 -17.49 15.60
N SER A 264 4.74 -17.25 16.16
CA SER A 264 4.49 -16.15 17.08
C SER A 264 5.30 -16.38 18.36
N SER A 265 6.55 -15.97 18.35
CA SER A 265 7.22 -15.68 19.62
C SER A 265 6.44 -14.51 20.23
N THR A 266 5.74 -14.83 21.31
CA THR A 266 5.02 -13.92 22.20
C THR A 266 6.02 -12.92 22.81
N GLN A 267 6.48 -11.97 22.04
CA GLN A 267 7.08 -10.74 22.54
C GLN A 267 6.15 -9.60 22.17
N GLU A 268 5.53 -9.05 23.19
CA GLU A 268 4.81 -7.80 23.13
C GLU A 268 5.67 -6.76 22.42
N LEU A 269 5.31 -6.47 21.17
CA LEU A 269 5.94 -5.36 20.44
C LEU A 269 5.33 -4.06 20.96
N PRO A 270 6.16 -3.06 21.32
CA PRO A 270 5.66 -1.75 21.68
C PRO A 270 4.85 -1.15 20.53
N ASN A 271 3.80 -0.44 20.88
CA ASN A 271 2.87 0.28 20.03
C ASN A 271 3.57 1.09 18.94
N ASN A 272 3.85 0.52 17.77
CA ASN A 272 4.37 1.27 16.63
C ASN A 272 3.72 0.81 15.32
N THR A 273 2.92 1.66 14.83
CA THR A 273 2.20 1.85 13.57
C THR A 273 2.98 1.41 12.32
N ILE A 274 2.59 0.29 11.70
CA ILE A 274 3.38 -0.32 10.60
C ILE A 274 3.06 0.27 9.21
N LEU A 275 1.89 0.82 8.99
CA LEU A 275 1.43 1.16 7.64
C LEU A 275 1.08 2.64 7.40
N GLY A 276 0.80 3.41 8.46
CA GLY A 276 0.52 4.84 8.34
C GLY A 276 1.77 5.67 8.06
N ASN A 277 2.88 5.24 8.57
CA ASN A 277 4.11 6.03 8.68
C ASN A 277 5.22 5.60 7.72
N MET A 278 4.97 4.75 6.71
CA MET A 278 6.04 4.31 5.80
C MET A 278 6.75 5.48 5.10
N VAL A 279 6.03 6.54 4.78
CA VAL A 279 6.62 7.74 4.17
C VAL A 279 7.28 8.61 5.24
N ASP A 280 6.68 8.73 6.43
CA ASP A 280 7.21 9.54 7.54
C ASP A 280 8.37 8.83 8.27
N MET A 281 8.39 7.50 8.30
CA MET A 281 9.46 6.70 8.92
C MET A 281 10.77 6.71 8.15
N VAL A 282 10.75 6.91 6.84
CA VAL A 282 11.97 7.13 6.06
C VAL A 282 12.70 8.39 6.56
N ASN A 283 11.94 9.36 7.07
CA ASN A 283 12.48 10.63 7.58
C ASN A 283 12.78 10.63 9.09
N SER A 284 12.16 9.72 9.88
CA SER A 284 12.24 9.76 11.36
C SER A 284 13.14 8.70 12.01
N GLY A 285 13.73 7.77 11.24
CA GLY A 285 14.68 6.78 11.78
C GLY A 285 14.09 5.70 12.71
N GLN A 286 12.76 5.57 12.79
CA GLN A 286 12.13 4.52 13.60
C GLN A 286 12.05 3.19 12.84
N SER A 287 12.49 2.11 13.49
CA SER A 287 12.58 0.77 12.92
C SER A 287 11.21 0.11 12.75
N ASN A 288 10.79 -0.09 11.49
CA ASN A 288 9.70 -1.01 11.18
C ASN A 288 10.17 -2.46 11.39
N PRO A 289 9.40 -3.31 12.04
CA PRO A 289 9.79 -4.70 12.19
C PRO A 289 9.82 -5.40 10.81
N MET A 290 10.81 -6.29 10.64
CA MET A 290 10.92 -7.14 9.44
C MET A 290 9.72 -8.10 9.30
N HIS A 291 8.96 -8.30 10.37
CA HIS A 291 7.76 -9.11 10.42
C HIS A 291 6.50 -8.23 10.40
N GLY A 292 5.53 -8.61 9.57
CA GLY A 292 4.23 -7.96 9.49
C GLY A 292 3.12 -8.85 10.04
N PHE A 293 1.89 -8.29 10.17
CA PHE A 293 0.69 -9.03 10.62
C PHE A 293 0.12 -10.00 9.58
N GLY A 294 0.87 -10.33 8.51
CA GLY A 294 0.35 -11.12 7.39
C GLY A 294 -0.58 -10.34 6.45
N PHE A 295 -0.44 -9.02 6.41
CA PHE A 295 -1.20 -8.11 5.53
C PHE A 295 -0.44 -7.70 4.28
N GLY A 296 0.88 -7.79 4.28
CA GLY A 296 1.72 -7.23 3.21
C GLY A 296 1.42 -7.79 1.82
N LEU A 297 1.48 -9.11 1.68
CA LEU A 297 1.28 -9.76 0.38
C LEU A 297 -0.16 -9.68 -0.13
N PRO A 298 -1.22 -10.01 0.66
CA PRO A 298 -2.59 -9.87 0.20
C PRO A 298 -2.97 -8.42 -0.12
N THR A 299 -2.53 -7.44 0.66
CA THR A 299 -2.77 -6.02 0.34
C THR A 299 -2.04 -5.60 -0.94
N SER A 300 -0.80 -6.06 -1.15
CA SER A 300 -0.06 -5.80 -2.40
C SER A 300 -0.78 -6.39 -3.61
N HIS A 301 -1.36 -7.59 -3.47
CA HIS A 301 -2.21 -8.21 -4.49
C HIS A 301 -3.46 -7.36 -4.78
N ALA A 302 -4.23 -7.01 -3.74
CA ALA A 302 -5.42 -6.18 -3.89
C ALA A 302 -5.12 -4.81 -4.53
N TYR A 303 -4.00 -4.18 -4.18
CA TYR A 303 -3.59 -2.91 -4.77
C TYR A 303 -3.19 -3.07 -6.24
N SER A 304 -2.48 -4.16 -6.60
CA SER A 304 -2.11 -4.39 -8.00
C SER A 304 -3.35 -4.59 -8.88
N GLU A 305 -4.34 -5.35 -8.42
CA GLU A 305 -5.62 -5.55 -9.13
C GLU A 305 -6.42 -4.25 -9.24
N TYR A 306 -6.46 -3.45 -8.17
CA TYR A 306 -7.14 -2.14 -8.18
C TYR A 306 -6.54 -1.19 -9.23
N LEU A 307 -5.24 -1.28 -9.47
CA LEU A 307 -4.52 -0.50 -10.49
C LEU A 307 -4.59 -1.13 -11.90
N GLY A 308 -5.46 -2.12 -12.11
CA GLY A 308 -5.63 -2.80 -13.39
C GLY A 308 -4.50 -3.74 -13.77
N GLY A 309 -3.68 -4.15 -12.80
CA GLY A 309 -2.58 -5.08 -12.96
C GLY A 309 -2.84 -6.43 -12.29
N SER A 310 -1.76 -7.10 -11.90
CA SER A 310 -1.80 -8.38 -11.18
C SER A 310 -0.52 -8.61 -10.38
N LEU A 311 -0.62 -9.41 -9.33
CA LEU A 311 0.53 -9.92 -8.58
C LEU A 311 0.45 -11.44 -8.54
N VAL A 312 1.47 -12.10 -9.09
CA VAL A 312 1.55 -13.56 -9.19
C VAL A 312 2.77 -14.05 -8.44
N VAL A 313 2.58 -15.07 -7.61
CA VAL A 313 3.64 -15.75 -6.86
C VAL A 313 3.88 -17.12 -7.49
N GLN A 314 5.11 -17.38 -7.91
CA GLN A 314 5.58 -18.67 -8.37
C GLN A 314 6.67 -19.14 -7.45
N SER A 315 6.54 -20.33 -6.89
CA SER A 315 7.50 -20.83 -5.92
C SER A 315 7.92 -22.27 -6.24
N LEU A 316 9.22 -22.51 -6.15
CA LEU A 316 9.82 -23.82 -6.26
C LEU A 316 10.38 -24.20 -4.89
N GLN A 317 9.72 -25.16 -4.22
CA GLN A 317 10.14 -25.63 -2.90
C GLN A 317 11.55 -26.21 -2.96
N GLY A 318 12.42 -25.78 -2.04
CA GLY A 318 13.84 -26.13 -2.01
C GLY A 318 14.74 -25.21 -2.83
N ILE A 319 14.17 -24.26 -3.61
CA ILE A 319 14.93 -23.35 -4.47
C ILE A 319 14.67 -21.89 -4.11
N GLY A 320 13.46 -21.38 -4.34
CA GLY A 320 13.15 -19.97 -4.11
C GLY A 320 11.78 -19.56 -4.65
N THR A 321 11.54 -18.25 -4.62
CA THR A 321 10.26 -17.67 -5.03
C THR A 321 10.47 -16.55 -6.05
N ASP A 322 9.66 -16.57 -7.09
CA ASP A 322 9.53 -15.51 -8.09
C ASP A 322 8.18 -14.79 -7.89
N ILE A 323 8.22 -13.48 -7.70
CA ILE A 323 7.02 -12.65 -7.63
C ILE A 323 6.99 -11.76 -8.87
N TYR A 324 5.87 -11.78 -9.58
CA TYR A 324 5.62 -10.96 -10.76
C TYR A 324 4.58 -9.91 -10.42
N LEU A 325 5.00 -8.67 -10.30
CA LEU A 325 4.13 -7.50 -10.18
C LEU A 325 3.97 -6.89 -11.56
N ARG A 326 2.78 -7.03 -12.16
CA ARG A 326 2.41 -6.42 -13.43
C ARG A 326 1.49 -5.25 -13.18
N LEU A 327 1.77 -4.10 -13.77
CA LEU A 327 0.98 -2.88 -13.64
C LEU A 327 0.78 -2.22 -15.01
N ARG A 328 -0.44 -1.74 -15.31
CA ARG A 328 -0.75 -1.05 -16.56
C ARG A 328 -0.26 0.38 -16.55
N HIS A 329 0.19 0.87 -17.70
CA HIS A 329 0.51 2.28 -17.87
C HIS A 329 -0.74 3.15 -17.72
N ILE A 330 -0.55 4.37 -17.23
CA ILE A 330 -1.60 5.38 -17.17
C ILE A 330 -1.70 6.01 -18.57
N ASP A 331 -2.62 5.51 -19.40
CA ASP A 331 -2.82 5.99 -20.77
C ASP A 331 -3.98 6.98 -20.94
N GLY A 332 -4.75 7.20 -19.88
CA GLY A 332 -5.90 8.11 -19.86
C GLY A 332 -7.10 7.65 -20.69
N LYS A 333 -7.08 6.43 -21.26
CA LYS A 333 -8.13 5.93 -22.15
C LYS A 333 -9.13 5.02 -21.47
N GLU A 334 -8.76 4.37 -20.37
CA GLU A 334 -9.60 3.43 -19.65
C GLU A 334 -9.50 3.65 -18.14
N GLU A 335 -10.15 4.68 -17.61
CA GLU A 335 -10.38 4.79 -16.17
C GLU A 335 -11.66 4.02 -15.83
N SER A 336 -11.56 2.74 -15.48
CA SER A 336 -12.67 2.01 -14.89
C SER A 336 -12.76 2.32 -13.41
N PHE A 337 -13.68 3.19 -13.03
CA PHE A 337 -14.02 3.43 -11.63
C PHE A 337 -14.79 2.23 -11.07
N ARG A 338 -14.14 1.38 -10.30
CA ARG A 338 -14.81 0.44 -9.42
C ARG A 338 -15.03 1.12 -8.07
N ILE A 339 -16.28 1.45 -7.79
CA ILE A 339 -16.75 1.94 -6.48
C ILE A 339 -16.88 0.77 -5.49
#